data_f711ae698455f8b5a29c5fbe13c396f9
#
_entry.id   f711ae698455f8b5a29c5fbe13c396f9
#
_cell.length_a   1.000
_cell.length_b   1.000
_cell.length_c   1.000
_cell.angle_alpha   90.00
_cell.angle_beta   90.00
_cell.angle_gamma   90.00
#
_symmetry.space_group_name_H-M   'P 1'
#
loop_
_entity.id
_entity.type
_entity.pdbx_description
1 polymer ?
#
loop_
_entity_poly.entity_id
_entity_poly.type
_entity_poly.pdbx_seq_one_letter_code
_entity_poly.pdbx_strand_id
1 'polypeptide(L)'
;MTEITFTVDGVDGEFAANLDELKSYKTMKQFARSETDPAGMIDAMERIFMGRDEEYIEALGGTSYDMRRLCDAAFEAAKTKN
;
A
#
# COMPACT_ATOMS: atom_id res chain seq x y z
N MET A 1 12.12 -11.56 0.95
CA MET A 1 10.89 -10.74 0.97
C MET A 1 9.77 -11.49 1.69
N THR A 2 9.04 -10.79 2.54
CA THR A 2 7.89 -11.37 3.24
C THR A 2 6.61 -10.77 2.67
N GLU A 3 5.76 -11.64 2.12
CA GLU A 3 4.50 -11.21 1.55
C GLU A 3 3.37 -11.48 2.55
N ILE A 4 2.46 -10.50 2.69
CA ILE A 4 1.25 -10.67 3.49
C ILE A 4 0.04 -10.47 2.59
N THR A 5 -1.10 -11.02 2.99
CA THR A 5 -2.37 -10.76 2.32
C THR A 5 -3.28 -10.02 3.28
N PHE A 6 -4.19 -9.24 2.73
CA PHE A 6 -5.13 -8.45 3.52
C PHE A 6 -6.40 -8.19 2.70
N THR A 7 -7.43 -7.72 3.38
CA THR A 7 -8.69 -7.37 2.73
C THR A 7 -8.97 -5.88 2.94
N VAL A 8 -9.83 -5.33 2.09
CA VAL A 8 -10.30 -3.95 2.20
C VAL A 8 -11.81 -4.00 2.42
N ASP A 9 -12.29 -3.28 3.42
CA ASP A 9 -13.72 -3.25 3.77
C ASP A 9 -14.58 -2.90 2.57
N GLY A 10 -15.60 -3.74 2.34
CA GLY A 10 -16.55 -3.50 1.26
C GLY A 10 -16.09 -3.97 -0.11
N VAL A 11 -14.93 -4.59 -0.19
CA VAL A 11 -14.37 -5.08 -1.47
C VAL A 11 -14.08 -6.56 -1.34
N ASP A 12 -14.58 -7.35 -2.29
CA ASP A 12 -14.33 -8.79 -2.31
C ASP A 12 -12.89 -9.08 -2.75
N GLY A 13 -12.35 -10.17 -2.21
CA GLY A 13 -11.04 -10.66 -2.60
C GLY A 13 -9.93 -10.22 -1.65
N GLU A 14 -8.76 -10.75 -1.92
CA GLU A 14 -7.57 -10.48 -1.13
C GLU A 14 -6.53 -9.71 -1.95
N PHE A 15 -5.76 -8.89 -1.26
CA PHE A 15 -4.68 -8.13 -1.84
C PHE A 15 -3.37 -8.56 -1.17
N ALA A 16 -2.26 -8.42 -1.88
CA ALA A 16 -0.95 -8.81 -1.37
C ALA A 16 -0.05 -7.60 -1.24
N ALA A 17 0.81 -7.63 -0.24
CA ALA A 17 1.78 -6.56 -0.01
C ALA A 17 3.08 -7.12 0.53
N ASN A 18 4.16 -6.38 0.29
CA ASN A 18 5.49 -6.71 0.78
C ASN A 18 5.64 -6.14 2.20
N LEU A 19 5.64 -7.04 3.20
CA LEU A 19 5.72 -6.63 4.59
C LEU A 19 7.01 -5.88 4.91
N ASP A 20 8.11 -6.29 4.32
CA ASP A 20 9.40 -5.64 4.56
C ASP A 20 9.36 -4.18 4.13
N GLU A 21 8.73 -3.89 2.99
CA GLU A 21 8.59 -2.53 2.51
C GLU A 21 7.62 -1.71 3.38
N LEU A 22 6.54 -2.33 3.83
CA LEU A 22 5.59 -1.65 4.73
C LEU A 22 6.24 -1.23 6.04
N LYS A 23 7.26 -1.95 6.49
CA LYS A 23 7.94 -1.67 7.75
C LYS A 23 9.24 -0.87 7.57
N SER A 24 9.62 -0.55 6.33
CA SER A 24 10.90 0.11 6.11
C SER A 24 10.85 1.61 6.45
N TYR A 25 11.97 2.13 6.95
CA TYR A 25 12.10 3.55 7.22
C TYR A 25 11.98 4.36 5.93
N LYS A 26 12.54 3.83 4.84
CA LYS A 26 12.47 4.51 3.53
C LYS A 26 11.02 4.74 3.11
N THR A 27 10.18 3.72 3.28
CA THR A 27 8.75 3.84 2.96
C THR A 27 8.08 4.89 3.83
N MET A 28 8.33 4.84 5.14
CA MET A 28 7.76 5.82 6.07
C MET A 28 8.15 7.24 5.68
N LYS A 29 9.41 7.43 5.34
CA LYS A 29 9.93 8.74 4.96
C LYS A 29 9.27 9.25 3.68
N GLN A 30 9.09 8.36 2.69
CA GLN A 30 8.45 8.73 1.44
C GLN A 30 6.98 9.10 1.63
N PHE A 31 6.29 8.39 2.50
CA PHE A 31 4.89 8.71 2.81
C PHE A 31 4.80 10.03 3.58
N ALA A 32 5.72 10.27 4.51
CA ALA A 32 5.76 11.52 5.27
C ALA A 32 5.98 12.74 4.37
N ARG A 33 6.63 12.54 3.25
CA ARG A 33 6.95 13.63 2.29
C ARG A 33 5.99 13.66 1.10
N SER A 34 4.86 12.99 1.19
CA SER A 34 3.95 12.83 0.05
C SER A 34 3.42 14.14 -0.52
N GLU A 35 3.28 15.19 0.31
CA GLU A 35 2.78 16.47 -0.17
C GLU A 35 3.81 17.21 -1.04
N THR A 36 5.09 17.08 -0.72
CA THR A 36 6.15 17.77 -1.44
C THR A 36 6.83 16.86 -2.47
N ASP A 37 6.71 15.56 -2.31
CA ASP A 37 7.31 14.59 -3.22
C ASP A 37 6.34 13.44 -3.52
N PRO A 38 5.29 13.71 -4.30
CA PRO A 38 4.33 12.65 -4.63
C PRO A 38 4.95 11.52 -5.46
N ALA A 39 5.98 11.80 -6.25
CA ALA A 39 6.66 10.77 -7.02
C ALA A 39 7.33 9.74 -6.10
N GLY A 40 7.89 10.18 -4.98
CA GLY A 40 8.48 9.28 -4.00
C GLY A 40 7.45 8.37 -3.36
N MET A 41 6.27 8.92 -3.08
CA MET A 41 5.17 8.12 -2.53
C MET A 41 4.70 7.06 -3.52
N ILE A 42 4.59 7.41 -4.80
CA ILE A 42 4.21 6.45 -5.84
C ILE A 42 5.27 5.34 -5.93
N ASP A 43 6.55 5.70 -5.88
CA ASP A 43 7.63 4.73 -5.87
C ASP A 43 7.49 3.74 -4.70
N ALA A 44 7.17 4.26 -3.52
CA ALA A 44 6.95 3.41 -2.34
C ALA A 44 5.79 2.46 -2.55
N MET A 45 4.69 2.95 -3.13
CA MET A 45 3.51 2.12 -3.39
C MET A 45 3.82 1.00 -4.38
N GLU A 46 4.59 1.30 -5.41
CA GLU A 46 4.99 0.27 -6.38
C GLU A 46 5.80 -0.84 -5.70
N ARG A 47 6.66 -0.48 -4.75
CA ARG A 47 7.44 -1.47 -4.00
C ARG A 47 6.55 -2.27 -3.04
N ILE A 48 5.66 -1.58 -2.32
CA ILE A 48 4.77 -2.22 -1.35
C ILE A 48 3.88 -3.26 -2.04
N PHE A 49 3.29 -2.89 -3.16
CA PHE A 49 2.35 -3.76 -3.85
C PHE A 49 2.96 -4.55 -4.99
N MET A 50 4.28 -4.56 -5.07
CA MET A 50 5.05 -5.40 -6.00
C MET A 50 4.62 -5.18 -7.46
N GLY A 51 4.40 -3.90 -7.81
CA GLY A 51 4.01 -3.50 -9.15
C GLY A 51 2.53 -3.64 -9.46
N ARG A 52 1.71 -4.04 -8.48
CA ARG A 52 0.27 -4.24 -8.67
C ARG A 52 -0.57 -3.10 -8.12
N ASP A 53 0.05 -2.00 -7.76
CA ASP A 53 -0.64 -0.86 -7.15
C ASP A 53 -1.78 -0.33 -8.03
N GLU A 54 -1.52 -0.13 -9.31
CA GLU A 54 -2.52 0.38 -10.22
C GLU A 54 -3.69 -0.60 -10.40
N GLU A 55 -3.39 -1.88 -10.57
CA GLU A 55 -4.41 -2.92 -10.67
C GLU A 55 -5.31 -2.94 -9.43
N TYR A 56 -4.71 -2.87 -8.25
CA TYR A 56 -5.44 -2.90 -6.99
C TYR A 56 -6.31 -1.66 -6.81
N ILE A 57 -5.77 -0.49 -7.12
CA ILE A 57 -6.52 0.77 -6.98
C ILE A 57 -7.70 0.76 -7.94
N GLU A 58 -7.50 0.29 -9.16
CA GLU A 58 -8.60 0.18 -10.13
C GLU A 58 -9.69 -0.77 -9.64
N ALA A 59 -9.31 -1.86 -9.00
CA ALA A 59 -10.27 -2.81 -8.43
C ALA A 59 -11.13 -2.18 -7.33
N LEU A 60 -10.60 -1.18 -6.63
CA LEU A 60 -11.33 -0.49 -5.57
C LEU A 60 -12.21 0.66 -6.08
N GLY A 61 -11.95 1.15 -7.30
CA GLY A 61 -12.71 2.27 -7.85
C GLY A 61 -11.88 3.27 -8.64
N GLY A 62 -10.56 3.19 -8.58
CA GLY A 62 -9.66 3.97 -9.42
C GLY A 62 -9.43 5.40 -9.01
N THR A 63 -9.74 5.78 -7.79
CA THR A 63 -9.57 7.17 -7.34
C THR A 63 -8.44 7.31 -6.33
N SER A 64 -8.02 8.56 -6.08
CA SER A 64 -7.01 8.82 -5.06
C SER A 64 -7.52 8.46 -3.66
N TYR A 65 -8.84 8.53 -3.45
CA TYR A 65 -9.44 8.07 -2.20
C TYR A 65 -9.25 6.56 -2.04
N ASP A 66 -9.43 5.81 -3.13
CA ASP A 66 -9.25 4.36 -3.13
C ASP A 66 -7.79 3.99 -2.88
N MET A 67 -6.86 4.78 -3.41
CA MET A 67 -5.44 4.63 -3.11
C MET A 67 -5.19 4.71 -1.60
N ARG A 68 -5.81 5.67 -0.95
CA ARG A 68 -5.67 5.85 0.50
C ARG A 68 -6.24 4.65 1.25
N ARG A 69 -7.42 4.17 0.83
CA ARG A 69 -8.04 3.00 1.44
C ARG A 69 -7.13 1.78 1.35
N LEU A 70 -6.53 1.56 0.19
CA LEU A 70 -5.63 0.43 -0.03
C LEU A 70 -4.41 0.52 0.90
N CYS A 71 -3.78 1.68 0.93
CA CYS A 71 -2.58 1.89 1.75
C CYS A 71 -2.90 1.73 3.24
N ASP A 72 -4.01 2.31 3.70
CA ASP A 72 -4.40 2.22 5.10
C ASP A 72 -4.65 0.77 5.50
N ALA A 73 -5.31 -0.01 4.65
CA ALA A 73 -5.57 -1.42 4.92
C ALA A 73 -4.27 -2.23 5.00
N ALA A 74 -3.33 -1.95 4.09
CA ALA A 74 -2.04 -2.63 4.08
C ALA A 74 -1.23 -2.32 5.34
N PHE A 75 -1.16 -1.04 5.74
CA PHE A 75 -0.43 -0.65 6.94
C PHE A 75 -1.09 -1.22 8.19
N GLU A 76 -2.41 -1.26 8.23
CA GLU A 76 -3.13 -1.85 9.37
C GLU A 76 -2.83 -3.35 9.48
N ALA A 77 -2.83 -4.05 8.36
CA ALA A 77 -2.49 -5.47 8.34
C ALA A 77 -1.06 -5.72 8.80
N ALA A 78 -0.15 -4.82 8.47
CA ALA A 78 1.26 -4.95 8.86
C ALA A 78 1.44 -4.84 10.38
N LYS A 79 0.58 -4.10 11.07
CA LYS A 79 0.66 -3.94 12.53
C LYS A 79 0.45 -5.26 13.28
N THR A 80 -0.29 -6.19 12.69
CA THR A 80 -0.62 -7.48 13.31
C THR A 80 0.38 -8.58 12.95
N LYS A 81 1.38 -8.27 12.12
CA LYS A 81 2.40 -9.23 11.67
C LYS A 81 3.75 -8.90 12.31
N ASN A 82 4.45 -9.92 12.74
CA ASN A 82 5.79 -9.76 13.35
C ASN A 82 6.88 -10.21 12.42
#